data_f2cbf0e6f6c36dcf737dd0f2574acbec
#
_entry.id   f2cbf0e6f6c36dcf737dd0f2574acbec
#
_cell.length_a   1.000
_cell.length_b   1.000
_cell.length_c   1.000
_cell.angle_alpha   90.00
_cell.angle_beta   90.00
_cell.angle_gamma   90.00
#
_symmetry.space_group_name_H-M   'P 1'
#
loop_
_entity.id
_entity.type
_entity.pdbx_description
1 polymer ?
#
loop_
_entity_poly.entity_id
_entity_poly.type
_entity_poly.pdbx_seq_one_letter_code
_entity_poly.pdbx_strand_id
1 'polypeptide(L)'
;MPTRGRMHHVMIEANDMRDVGSAWERAKKLKVPIILTLGQHPEPDGMVSFYGMTPSGFDFEIGAAGRLIDPERFEPITIHVTSDWGHHPTLRAKWNLISAAIAGKFRSGGKKTAA
;
A
#
# COMPACT_ATOMS: atom_id res chain seq x y z
N MET A 1 -8.79 10.31 21.93
CA MET A 1 -9.75 10.46 20.81
C MET A 1 -9.49 9.33 19.83
N PRO A 2 -10.50 8.61 19.42
CA PRO A 2 -10.31 7.60 18.40
C PRO A 2 -9.81 8.29 17.13
N THR A 3 -8.70 7.82 16.58
CA THR A 3 -8.25 8.20 15.25
C THR A 3 -9.35 7.80 14.28
N ARG A 4 -9.84 8.74 13.50
CA ARG A 4 -10.80 8.41 12.43
C ARG A 4 -10.15 7.35 11.54
N GLY A 5 -10.80 6.20 11.45
CA GLY A 5 -10.38 5.17 10.53
C GLY A 5 -10.30 5.76 9.12
N ARG A 6 -9.22 5.43 8.41
CA ARG A 6 -9.01 5.85 7.01
C ARG A 6 -8.88 4.60 6.18
N MET A 7 -9.41 4.66 4.97
CA MET A 7 -9.14 3.61 3.99
C MET A 7 -7.64 3.63 3.66
N HIS A 8 -6.97 2.51 3.82
CA HIS A 8 -5.57 2.36 3.48
C HIS A 8 -5.41 2.17 1.96
N HIS A 9 -5.95 1.10 1.45
CA HIS A 9 -5.96 0.82 0.02
C HIS A 9 -7.10 -0.10 -0.38
N VAL A 10 -7.35 -0.16 -1.68
CA VAL A 10 -8.21 -1.15 -2.34
C VAL A 10 -7.31 -2.04 -3.18
N MET A 11 -7.41 -3.36 -3.00
CA MET A 11 -6.72 -4.35 -3.81
C MET A 11 -7.54 -4.69 -5.04
N ILE A 12 -6.90 -4.66 -6.19
CA ILE A 12 -7.45 -5.08 -7.48
C ILE A 12 -6.62 -6.27 -7.96
N GLU A 13 -7.23 -7.43 -8.01
CA GLU A 13 -6.57 -8.62 -8.53
C GLU A 13 -6.64 -8.63 -10.06
N ALA A 14 -5.47 -8.71 -10.69
CA ALA A 14 -5.33 -8.88 -12.12
C ALA A 14 -5.37 -10.37 -12.49
N ASN A 15 -5.69 -10.67 -13.74
CA ASN A 15 -5.78 -12.07 -14.20
C ASN A 15 -4.43 -12.80 -14.14
N ASP A 16 -3.36 -12.10 -14.49
CA ASP A 16 -2.01 -12.66 -14.52
C ASP A 16 -0.93 -11.56 -14.37
N MET A 17 0.31 -12.01 -14.36
CA MET A 17 1.48 -11.13 -14.26
C MET A 17 1.66 -10.20 -15.45
N ARG A 18 1.17 -10.57 -16.63
CA ARG A 18 1.19 -9.70 -17.82
C ARG A 18 0.35 -8.46 -17.58
N ASP A 19 -0.82 -8.63 -17.00
CA ASP A 19 -1.72 -7.52 -16.70
C ASP A 19 -1.13 -6.59 -15.62
N VAL A 20 -0.45 -7.14 -14.62
CA VAL A 20 0.28 -6.34 -13.62
C VAL A 20 1.38 -5.52 -14.28
N GLY A 21 2.19 -6.13 -15.14
CA GLY A 21 3.24 -5.44 -15.88
C GLY A 21 2.71 -4.32 -16.79
N SER A 22 1.62 -4.58 -17.50
CA SER A 22 0.94 -3.60 -18.34
C SER A 22 0.36 -2.45 -17.53
N ALA A 23 -0.24 -2.75 -16.39
CA ALA A 23 -0.76 -1.73 -15.47
C ALA A 23 0.35 -0.87 -14.88
N TRP A 24 1.48 -1.49 -14.50
CA TRP A 24 2.67 -0.78 -14.04
C TRP A 24 3.20 0.20 -15.07
N GLU A 25 3.38 -0.24 -16.30
CA GLU A 25 3.86 0.60 -17.39
C GLU A 25 2.89 1.75 -17.69
N ARG A 26 1.59 1.43 -17.74
CA ARG A 26 0.53 2.43 -17.95
C ARG A 26 0.48 3.46 -16.83
N ALA A 27 0.60 3.05 -15.58
CA ALA A 27 0.62 3.96 -14.44
C ALA A 27 1.81 4.94 -14.53
N LYS A 28 2.99 4.45 -14.90
CA LYS A 28 4.16 5.30 -15.11
C LYS A 28 3.98 6.26 -16.29
N LYS A 29 3.44 5.79 -17.40
CA LYS A 29 3.18 6.62 -18.60
C LYS A 29 2.18 7.74 -18.31
N LEU A 30 1.15 7.44 -17.53
CA LEU A 30 0.11 8.40 -17.13
C LEU A 30 0.53 9.25 -15.91
N LYS A 31 1.74 9.07 -15.41
CA LYS A 31 2.27 9.77 -14.23
C LYS A 31 1.38 9.61 -12.99
N VAL A 32 0.76 8.46 -12.84
CA VAL A 32 0.07 8.10 -11.59
C VAL A 32 1.10 8.08 -10.47
N PRO A 33 0.83 8.74 -9.33
CA PRO A 33 1.76 8.70 -8.20
C PRO A 33 1.93 7.27 -7.68
N ILE A 34 3.11 6.71 -7.82
CA ILE A 34 3.45 5.39 -7.28
C ILE A 34 3.86 5.56 -5.82
N ILE A 35 3.28 4.77 -4.96
CA ILE A 35 3.54 4.76 -3.52
C ILE A 35 4.57 3.70 -3.17
N LEU A 36 4.34 2.46 -3.58
CA LEU A 36 5.30 1.36 -3.47
C LEU A 36 5.56 0.79 -4.86
N THR A 37 6.83 0.58 -5.16
CA THR A 37 7.24 0.00 -6.44
C THR A 37 6.78 -1.44 -6.58
N LEU A 38 6.91 -2.00 -7.78
CA LEU A 38 6.65 -3.41 -8.02
C LEU A 38 7.46 -4.26 -7.05
N GLY A 39 6.81 -5.25 -6.46
CA GLY A 39 7.41 -6.15 -5.48
C GLY A 39 6.58 -7.39 -5.25
N GLN A 40 7.03 -8.24 -4.34
CA GLN A 40 6.36 -9.49 -4.01
C GLN A 40 6.22 -9.65 -2.50
N HIS A 41 5.02 -9.97 -2.07
CA HIS A 41 4.76 -10.37 -0.70
C HIS A 41 5.39 -11.74 -0.38
N PRO A 42 5.74 -11.99 0.89
CA PRO A 42 6.34 -13.26 1.27
C PRO A 42 5.41 -14.44 1.04
N GLU A 43 6.00 -15.61 0.87
CA GLU A 43 5.23 -16.85 0.96
C GLU A 43 4.54 -16.98 2.33
N PRO A 44 3.33 -17.56 2.39
CA PRO A 44 2.62 -18.25 1.31
C PRO A 44 1.76 -17.36 0.43
N ASP A 45 1.62 -16.06 0.69
CA ASP A 45 0.83 -15.16 -0.13
C ASP A 45 1.40 -15.05 -1.55
N GLY A 46 2.67 -14.67 -1.67
CA GLY A 46 3.39 -14.62 -2.94
C GLY A 46 2.87 -13.59 -3.95
N MET A 47 1.90 -12.77 -3.60
CA MET A 47 1.32 -11.76 -4.48
C MET A 47 2.39 -10.82 -5.01
N VAL A 48 2.44 -10.65 -6.32
CA VAL A 48 3.27 -9.64 -6.99
C VAL A 48 2.41 -8.44 -7.34
N SER A 49 2.76 -7.29 -6.81
CA SER A 49 1.92 -6.10 -6.89
C SER A 49 2.71 -4.80 -6.87
N PHE A 50 2.03 -3.70 -7.13
CA PHE A 50 2.50 -2.35 -6.86
C PHE A 50 1.36 -1.49 -6.31
N TYR A 51 1.72 -0.36 -5.70
CA TYR A 51 0.75 0.56 -5.09
C TYR A 51 0.83 1.93 -5.74
N GLY A 52 -0.32 2.48 -6.04
CA GLY A 52 -0.47 3.85 -6.54
C GLY A 52 -1.49 4.63 -5.74
N MET A 53 -1.48 5.94 -5.90
CA MET A 53 -2.42 6.81 -5.21
C MET A 53 -3.62 7.11 -6.10
N THR A 54 -4.84 7.00 -5.54
CA THR A 54 -6.04 7.47 -6.20
C THR A 54 -6.18 8.99 -6.08
N PRO A 55 -6.96 9.65 -6.96
CA PRO A 55 -7.29 11.07 -6.80
C PRO A 55 -8.01 11.39 -5.48
N SER A 56 -8.68 10.42 -4.88
CA SER A 56 -9.39 10.56 -3.60
C SER A 56 -8.47 10.48 -2.38
N GLY A 57 -7.17 10.20 -2.57
CA GLY A 57 -6.17 10.25 -1.51
C GLY A 57 -5.96 8.95 -0.74
N PHE A 58 -6.61 7.86 -1.12
CA PHE A 58 -6.26 6.51 -0.66
C PHE A 58 -5.50 5.76 -1.76
N ASP A 59 -4.81 4.69 -1.38
CA ASP A 59 -4.00 3.93 -2.31
C ASP A 59 -4.82 2.85 -3.02
N PHE A 60 -4.37 2.45 -4.19
CA PHE A 60 -4.78 1.20 -4.82
C PHE A 60 -3.58 0.27 -4.93
N GLU A 61 -3.84 -1.02 -4.87
CA GLU A 61 -2.89 -2.08 -5.15
C GLU A 61 -3.37 -2.87 -6.37
N ILE A 62 -2.50 -3.13 -7.32
CA ILE A 62 -2.78 -4.03 -8.45
C ILE A 62 -1.77 -5.16 -8.39
N GLY A 63 -2.26 -6.39 -8.31
CA GLY A 63 -1.42 -7.56 -8.18
C GLY A 63 -2.01 -8.81 -8.76
N ALA A 64 -1.18 -9.83 -8.88
CA ALA A 64 -1.53 -11.17 -9.35
C ALA A 64 -0.61 -12.21 -8.74
N ALA A 65 -0.86 -13.47 -9.05
CA ALA A 65 -0.08 -14.62 -8.61
C ALA A 65 -0.10 -14.85 -7.09
N GLY A 66 -1.07 -14.28 -6.39
CA GLY A 66 -1.30 -14.58 -4.99
C GLY A 66 -1.80 -16.00 -4.77
N ARG A 67 -1.63 -16.48 -3.55
CA ARG A 67 -2.06 -17.81 -3.14
C ARG A 67 -3.59 -17.96 -3.27
N LEU A 68 -4.04 -19.04 -3.90
CA LEU A 68 -5.43 -19.47 -3.80
C LEU A 68 -5.67 -20.13 -2.44
N ILE A 69 -6.69 -19.66 -1.74
CA ILE A 69 -7.02 -20.18 -0.40
C ILE A 69 -8.09 -21.27 -0.55
N ASP A 70 -7.77 -22.44 -0.03
CA ASP A 70 -8.75 -23.50 0.22
C ASP A 70 -9.27 -23.32 1.66
N PRO A 71 -10.54 -22.95 1.86
CA PRO A 71 -11.05 -22.68 3.19
C PRO A 71 -11.00 -23.89 4.14
N GLU A 72 -11.00 -25.11 3.59
CA GLU A 72 -10.95 -26.34 4.38
C GLU A 72 -9.53 -26.69 4.84
N ARG A 73 -8.52 -26.12 4.21
CA ARG A 73 -7.10 -26.40 4.47
C ARG A 73 -6.29 -25.18 4.86
N PHE A 74 -6.98 -24.04 5.05
CA PHE A 74 -6.30 -22.81 5.40
C PHE A 74 -5.80 -22.85 6.84
N GLU A 75 -4.50 -22.72 6.99
CA GLU A 75 -3.84 -22.50 8.26
C GLU A 75 -3.25 -21.09 8.31
N PRO A 76 -3.64 -20.26 9.27
CA PRO A 76 -3.05 -18.93 9.42
C PRO A 76 -1.57 -19.05 9.81
N ILE A 77 -0.75 -18.24 9.19
CA ILE A 77 0.65 -18.10 9.56
C ILE A 77 0.98 -16.66 9.94
N THR A 78 2.04 -16.49 10.70
CA THR A 78 2.58 -15.18 11.03
C THR A 78 3.72 -14.86 10.08
N ILE A 79 3.63 -13.71 9.40
CA ILE A 79 4.72 -13.17 8.59
C ILE A 79 5.41 -12.04 9.36
N HIS A 80 6.72 -11.90 9.20
CA HIS A 80 7.53 -10.91 9.90
C HIS A 80 8.05 -9.80 9.01
N VAL A 81 7.90 -9.94 7.70
CA VAL A 81 8.27 -8.94 6.70
C VAL A 81 7.10 -8.72 5.75
N THR A 82 6.98 -7.53 5.21
CA THR A 82 5.88 -7.19 4.29
C THR A 82 6.16 -7.57 2.85
N SER A 83 7.43 -7.74 2.50
CA SER A 83 7.83 -8.03 1.11
C SER A 83 9.14 -8.80 1.09
N ASP A 84 9.26 -9.75 0.18
CA ASP A 84 10.51 -10.47 -0.07
C ASP A 84 11.46 -9.64 -0.93
N TRP A 85 10.90 -8.91 -1.89
CA TRP A 85 11.64 -7.99 -2.74
C TRP A 85 10.72 -6.87 -3.23
N GLY A 86 11.32 -5.78 -3.69
CA GLY A 86 10.56 -4.64 -4.22
C GLY A 86 9.76 -3.91 -3.14
N HIS A 87 8.60 -3.38 -3.50
CA HIS A 87 7.74 -2.55 -2.64
C HIS A 87 8.51 -1.42 -1.95
N HIS A 88 9.45 -0.81 -2.68
CA HIS A 88 10.22 0.29 -2.13
C HIS A 88 9.38 1.56 -2.10
N PRO A 89 9.32 2.26 -0.96
CA PRO A 89 8.65 3.54 -0.87
C PRO A 89 9.28 4.55 -1.83
N THR A 90 8.43 5.20 -2.61
CA THR A 90 8.87 6.30 -3.48
C THR A 90 9.11 7.58 -2.67
N LEU A 91 9.73 8.58 -3.28
CA LEU A 91 9.87 9.91 -2.66
C LEU A 91 8.52 10.52 -2.31
N ARG A 92 7.48 10.27 -3.11
CA ARG A 92 6.12 10.72 -2.84
C ARG A 92 5.56 10.09 -1.57
N ALA A 93 5.74 8.78 -1.40
CA ALA A 93 5.31 8.07 -0.19
C ALA A 93 6.04 8.59 1.05
N LYS A 94 7.35 8.80 0.96
CA LYS A 94 8.15 9.36 2.06
C LYS A 94 7.71 10.78 2.41
N TRP A 95 7.42 11.60 1.42
CA TRP A 95 6.92 12.95 1.63
C TRP A 95 5.56 12.96 2.33
N ASN A 96 4.65 12.09 1.92
CA ASN A 96 3.34 11.96 2.56
C ASN A 96 3.46 11.55 4.03
N LEU A 97 4.37 10.65 4.36
CA LEU A 97 4.65 10.24 5.76
C LEU A 97 5.22 11.40 6.59
N ILE A 98 6.14 12.17 6.04
CA ILE A 98 6.73 13.34 6.70
C ILE A 98 5.68 14.42 6.92
N SER A 99 4.89 14.75 5.91
CA SER A 99 3.84 15.77 6.02
C SER A 99 2.75 15.37 7.01
N ALA A 100 2.37 14.10 7.07
CA ALA A 100 1.43 13.58 8.05
C ALA A 100 1.99 13.65 9.47
N ALA A 101 3.28 13.34 9.66
CA ALA A 101 3.95 13.47 10.95
C ALA A 101 4.03 14.92 11.42
N ILE A 102 4.34 15.86 10.52
CA ILE A 102 4.34 17.30 10.80
C ILE A 102 2.93 17.78 11.19
N ALA A 103 1.91 17.42 10.42
CA ALA A 103 0.51 17.77 10.72
C ALA A 103 0.04 17.20 12.07
N GLY A 104 0.49 16.00 12.42
CA GLY A 104 0.25 15.37 13.73
C GLY A 104 0.88 16.16 14.88
N LYS A 105 2.11 16.65 14.70
CA LYS A 105 2.79 17.50 15.70
C LYS A 105 2.13 18.84 15.90
N PHE A 106 1.63 19.48 14.85
CA PHE A 106 0.88 20.73 14.96
C PHE A 106 -0.47 20.56 15.68
N ARG A 107 -1.12 19.40 15.54
CA ARG A 107 -2.35 19.07 16.28
C ARG A 107 -2.13 18.79 17.76
N SER A 108 -0.98 18.26 18.13
CA SER A 108 -0.63 17.99 19.53
C SER A 108 -0.12 19.23 20.27
N GLY A 109 0.39 20.23 19.55
CA GLY A 109 0.84 21.50 20.11
C GLY A 109 -0.27 22.52 20.42
N GLY A 110 -1.49 22.27 19.97
CA GLY A 110 -2.64 23.17 20.15
C GLY A 110 -3.43 22.98 21.45
N LYS A 111 -2.96 22.20 22.40
CA LYS A 111 -3.57 22.04 23.72
C LYS A 111 -2.62 22.44 24.86
N LYS A 112 -2.25 23.73 24.86
CA LYS A 112 -1.84 24.42 26.09
C LYS A 112 -2.46 25.82 26.01
N THR A 113 -3.65 25.93 26.56
CA THR A 113 -4.15 27.09 27.29
C THR A 113 -5.63 26.90 27.54
N ALA A 114 -5.97 26.59 28.74
CA ALA A 114 -6.96 27.36 29.54
C ALA A 114 -6.94 26.73 30.92
N ALA A 115 -6.33 27.43 31.82
CA ALA A 115 -6.60 27.35 33.24
C ALA A 115 -8.03 27.81 33.49
#